data_a185da589c42a91bf3a0221a1d02b206
#
_entry.id   a185da589c42a91bf3a0221a1d02b206
#
_cell.length_a   1.000
_cell.length_b   1.000
_cell.length_c   1.000
_cell.angle_alpha   90.00
_cell.angle_beta   90.00
_cell.angle_gamma   90.00
#
_symmetry.space_group_name_H-M   'P 1'
#
loop_
_entity.id
_entity.type
_entity.pdbx_description
1 polymer ?
#
loop_
_entity_poly.entity_id
_entity_poly.type
_entity_poly.pdbx_seq_one_letter_code
_entity_poly.pdbx_strand_id
1 'polypeptide(L)'
;MRVISGICKGKQLKAVPGKSTRPTTDKVKEAIFNMVGPYFSGGIGLDLFAGSGGLGIEALSRGFEKMIFVDKDSKAIQTIHANIDFCDFREKSEVYRNDSFRALQVLKKRGIRFDGVFLDPPYRKQKLEELLSIFNDGYIKENGFIVCEHSKEVTLPARSGNLRQWKHETYGIIGVTIYRMTEDTEEKGD
;
A
#
# COMPACT_ATOMS: atom_id res chain seq x y z
N MET A 1 2.89 -8.93 14.71
CA MET A 1 1.95 -8.73 13.58
C MET A 1 1.71 -10.07 12.90
N ARG A 2 0.50 -10.36 12.51
CA ARG A 2 0.14 -11.65 11.86
C ARG A 2 -0.64 -11.39 10.56
N VAL A 3 -0.68 -12.38 9.69
CA VAL A 3 -1.58 -12.39 8.53
C VAL A 3 -3.00 -12.66 9.03
N ILE A 4 -3.94 -11.77 8.70
CA ILE A 4 -5.30 -11.80 9.24
C ILE A 4 -6.20 -12.76 8.48
N SER A 5 -6.08 -12.79 7.14
CA SER A 5 -6.96 -13.57 6.29
C SER A 5 -6.24 -14.13 5.05
N GLY A 6 -6.94 -14.96 4.29
CA GLY A 6 -6.43 -15.57 3.07
C GLY A 6 -5.62 -16.83 3.31
N ILE A 7 -4.82 -17.22 2.32
CA ILE A 7 -4.10 -18.51 2.30
C ILE A 7 -3.01 -18.63 3.35
N CYS A 8 -2.48 -17.52 3.88
CA CYS A 8 -1.48 -17.48 4.94
C CYS A 8 -2.05 -17.05 6.30
N LYS A 9 -3.37 -17.08 6.48
CA LYS A 9 -4.03 -16.69 7.73
C LYS A 9 -3.37 -17.28 8.96
N GLY A 10 -3.12 -16.44 9.97
CA GLY A 10 -2.57 -16.83 11.28
C GLY A 10 -1.05 -16.87 11.34
N LYS A 11 -0.33 -16.85 10.23
CA LYS A 11 1.14 -16.82 10.23
C LYS A 11 1.66 -15.54 10.90
N GLN A 12 2.59 -15.71 11.86
CA GLN A 12 3.24 -14.60 12.56
C GLN A 12 4.41 -14.07 11.75
N LEU A 13 4.34 -12.81 11.37
CA LEU A 13 5.39 -12.12 10.62
C LEU A 13 6.43 -11.52 11.56
N LYS A 14 7.70 -11.55 11.16
CA LYS A 14 8.80 -10.88 11.85
C LYS A 14 8.65 -9.37 11.75
N ALA A 15 8.95 -8.67 12.85
CA ALA A 15 9.09 -7.22 12.86
C ALA A 15 10.51 -6.79 12.44
N VAL A 16 10.66 -5.56 11.96
CA VAL A 16 11.98 -5.00 11.63
C VAL A 16 12.76 -4.74 12.93
N PRO A 17 13.97 -5.32 13.10
CA PRO A 17 14.75 -5.14 14.32
C PRO A 17 15.14 -3.68 14.56
N GLY A 18 15.02 -3.24 15.82
CA GLY A 18 15.49 -1.92 16.26
C GLY A 18 14.61 -0.74 15.81
N LYS A 19 13.51 -0.98 15.13
CA LYS A 19 12.49 0.03 14.89
C LYS A 19 11.39 -0.12 15.93
N SER A 20 11.26 0.91 16.78
CA SER A 20 10.04 1.17 17.55
C SER A 20 8.95 1.75 16.63
N THR A 21 8.88 1.28 15.39
CA THR A 21 7.75 1.60 14.52
C THR A 21 6.56 0.86 15.08
N ARG A 22 5.52 1.60 15.40
CA ARG A 22 4.23 1.03 15.76
C ARG A 22 3.74 0.31 14.51
N PRO A 23 3.76 -1.02 14.45
CA PRO A 23 3.25 -1.71 13.27
C PRO A 23 1.77 -1.38 13.14
N THR A 24 1.28 -1.24 11.92
CA THR A 24 -0.15 -1.24 11.63
C THR A 24 -0.77 -2.38 12.43
N THR A 25 -1.64 -2.06 13.38
CA THR A 25 -2.20 -3.09 14.26
C THR A 25 -3.01 -4.08 13.42
N ASP A 26 -3.11 -5.32 13.88
CA ASP A 26 -3.94 -6.33 13.23
C ASP A 26 -5.35 -5.80 12.93
N LYS A 27 -5.91 -5.02 13.86
CA LYS A 27 -7.25 -4.39 13.71
C LYS A 27 -7.29 -3.37 12.56
N VAL A 28 -6.29 -2.50 12.45
CA VAL A 28 -6.22 -1.48 11.38
C VAL A 28 -6.02 -2.17 10.03
N LYS A 29 -5.14 -3.16 9.96
CA LYS A 29 -4.91 -3.94 8.75
C LYS A 29 -6.17 -4.67 8.29
N GLU A 30 -6.90 -5.32 9.19
CA GLU A 30 -8.18 -5.94 8.89
C GLU A 30 -9.19 -4.93 8.36
N ALA A 31 -9.31 -3.77 8.98
CA ALA A 31 -10.19 -2.70 8.55
C ALA A 31 -9.83 -2.18 7.15
N ILE A 32 -8.53 -1.95 6.86
CA ILE A 32 -8.07 -1.56 5.53
C ILE A 32 -8.56 -2.54 4.47
N PHE A 33 -8.29 -3.83 4.67
CA PHE A 33 -8.66 -4.84 3.67
C PHE A 33 -10.17 -5.08 3.57
N ASN A 34 -10.93 -4.90 4.63
CA ASN A 34 -12.40 -4.93 4.57
C ASN A 34 -12.96 -3.75 3.76
N MET A 35 -12.27 -2.61 3.75
CA MET A 35 -12.67 -1.45 2.95
C MET A 35 -12.34 -1.60 1.46
N VAL A 36 -11.19 -2.16 1.09
CA VAL A 36 -10.72 -2.24 -0.30
C VAL A 36 -10.97 -3.58 -0.97
N GLY A 37 -11.29 -4.64 -0.17
CA GLY A 37 -11.49 -6.00 -0.67
C GLY A 37 -12.84 -6.58 -0.26
N PRO A 38 -12.92 -7.62 0.57
CA PRO A 38 -11.89 -8.22 1.42
C PRO A 38 -10.91 -9.18 0.73
N TYR A 39 -11.27 -9.68 -0.45
CA TYR A 39 -10.45 -10.60 -1.27
C TYR A 39 -10.30 -10.06 -2.70
N PHE A 40 -9.29 -10.54 -3.40
CA PHE A 40 -8.93 -10.10 -4.74
C PHE A 40 -8.83 -11.30 -5.68
N SER A 41 -9.07 -11.07 -6.97
CA SER A 41 -8.97 -12.08 -8.03
C SER A 41 -7.77 -11.82 -8.93
N GLY A 42 -6.61 -11.56 -8.35
CA GLY A 42 -5.37 -11.22 -9.05
C GLY A 42 -4.99 -9.75 -8.93
N GLY A 43 -4.22 -9.27 -9.90
CA GLY A 43 -3.74 -7.89 -9.95
C GLY A 43 -2.35 -7.70 -9.38
N ILE A 44 -1.78 -6.52 -9.64
CA ILE A 44 -0.44 -6.11 -9.20
C ILE A 44 -0.57 -5.01 -8.15
N GLY A 45 0.07 -5.19 -7.02
CA GLY A 45 0.11 -4.20 -5.95
C GLY A 45 1.49 -3.64 -5.69
N LEU A 46 1.53 -2.50 -5.02
CA LEU A 46 2.74 -1.83 -4.56
C LEU A 46 2.63 -1.50 -3.08
N ASP A 47 3.63 -1.92 -2.30
CA ASP A 47 3.85 -1.52 -0.92
C ASP A 47 5.10 -0.63 -0.89
N LEU A 48 4.90 0.70 -0.92
CA LEU A 48 5.98 1.66 -1.22
C LEU A 48 6.84 2.02 0.00
N PHE A 49 6.34 1.75 1.21
CA PHE A 49 7.05 1.93 2.48
C PHE A 49 6.91 0.65 3.30
N ALA A 50 7.39 -0.45 2.72
CA ALA A 50 6.93 -1.78 3.09
C ALA A 50 7.30 -2.22 4.52
N GLY A 51 8.34 -1.67 5.13
CA GLY A 51 8.74 -2.02 6.48
C GLY A 51 9.00 -3.52 6.63
N SER A 52 8.14 -4.22 7.35
CA SER A 52 8.17 -5.69 7.46
C SER A 52 7.44 -6.43 6.34
N GLY A 53 6.81 -5.71 5.40
CA GLY A 53 6.01 -6.27 4.33
C GLY A 53 4.57 -6.65 4.73
N GLY A 54 4.09 -6.18 5.89
CA GLY A 54 2.83 -6.64 6.45
C GLY A 54 1.59 -6.38 5.61
N LEU A 55 1.49 -5.23 4.95
CA LEU A 55 0.36 -4.89 4.07
C LEU A 55 0.45 -5.66 2.75
N GLY A 56 1.62 -5.67 2.11
CA GLY A 56 1.80 -6.40 0.86
C GLY A 56 1.63 -7.91 1.00
N ILE A 57 2.12 -8.52 2.09
CA ILE A 57 1.93 -9.96 2.36
C ILE A 57 0.45 -10.28 2.64
N GLU A 58 -0.26 -9.42 3.36
CA GLU A 58 -1.71 -9.56 3.54
C GLU A 58 -2.45 -9.50 2.19
N ALA A 59 -2.07 -8.58 1.29
CA ALA A 59 -2.64 -8.47 -0.06
C ALA A 59 -2.44 -9.76 -0.87
N LEU A 60 -1.22 -10.33 -0.86
CA LEU A 60 -0.92 -11.61 -1.50
C LEU A 60 -1.75 -12.75 -0.90
N SER A 61 -1.85 -12.80 0.42
CA SER A 61 -2.65 -13.81 1.13
C SER A 61 -4.14 -13.75 0.75
N ARG A 62 -4.64 -12.57 0.43
CA ARG A 62 -6.04 -12.31 0.04
C ARG A 62 -6.30 -12.37 -1.47
N GLY A 63 -5.28 -12.68 -2.28
CA GLY A 63 -5.47 -13.02 -3.69
C GLY A 63 -4.85 -12.08 -4.71
N PHE A 64 -4.05 -11.08 -4.32
CA PHE A 64 -3.20 -10.38 -5.28
C PHE A 64 -2.27 -11.39 -5.98
N GLU A 65 -2.10 -11.23 -7.28
CA GLU A 65 -1.22 -12.09 -8.08
C GLU A 65 0.25 -11.76 -7.83
N LYS A 66 0.56 -10.47 -7.71
CA LYS A 66 1.92 -9.97 -7.55
C LYS A 66 1.98 -8.75 -6.66
N MET A 67 3.03 -8.67 -5.83
CA MET A 67 3.33 -7.50 -5.02
C MET A 67 4.76 -7.02 -5.25
N ILE A 68 4.91 -5.71 -5.36
CA ILE A 68 6.20 -5.03 -5.38
C ILE A 68 6.37 -4.35 -4.02
N PHE A 69 7.45 -4.67 -3.33
CA PHE A 69 7.82 -4.11 -2.03
C PHE A 69 8.99 -3.17 -2.20
N VAL A 70 8.88 -1.98 -1.64
CA VAL A 70 9.97 -0.98 -1.65
C VAL A 70 10.20 -0.48 -0.23
N ASP A 71 11.45 -0.49 0.20
CA ASP A 71 11.89 0.21 1.41
C ASP A 71 13.35 0.66 1.23
N LYS A 72 13.74 1.74 1.89
CA LYS A 72 15.12 2.24 1.87
C LYS A 72 16.03 1.56 2.90
N ASP A 73 15.45 0.99 3.95
CA ASP A 73 16.16 0.41 5.07
C ASP A 73 16.57 -1.04 4.77
N SER A 74 17.86 -1.35 4.89
CA SER A 74 18.37 -2.70 4.65
C SER A 74 17.81 -3.76 5.60
N LYS A 75 17.51 -3.39 6.87
CA LYS A 75 16.89 -4.31 7.84
C LYS A 75 15.44 -4.61 7.48
N ALA A 76 14.72 -3.60 6.95
CA ALA A 76 13.37 -3.80 6.42
C ALA A 76 13.40 -4.78 5.24
N ILE A 77 14.30 -4.59 4.27
CA ILE A 77 14.45 -5.48 3.12
C ILE A 77 14.74 -6.94 3.55
N GLN A 78 15.65 -7.15 4.50
CA GLN A 78 15.94 -8.49 5.03
C GLN A 78 14.70 -9.10 5.70
N THR A 79 13.94 -8.29 6.45
CA THR A 79 12.72 -8.74 7.11
C THR A 79 11.62 -9.10 6.11
N ILE A 80 11.46 -8.28 5.05
CA ILE A 80 10.51 -8.55 3.96
C ILE A 80 10.83 -9.89 3.31
N HIS A 81 12.09 -10.14 2.93
CA HIS A 81 12.48 -11.43 2.34
C HIS A 81 12.17 -12.61 3.27
N ALA A 82 12.53 -12.50 4.55
CA ALA A 82 12.24 -13.57 5.51
C ALA A 82 10.73 -13.84 5.67
N ASN A 83 9.89 -12.80 5.65
CA ASN A 83 8.45 -12.95 5.76
C ASN A 83 7.81 -13.49 4.46
N ILE A 84 8.31 -13.08 3.30
CA ILE A 84 7.90 -13.60 1.99
C ILE A 84 8.21 -15.09 1.90
N ASP A 85 9.42 -15.50 2.28
CA ASP A 85 9.84 -16.91 2.27
C ASP A 85 9.01 -17.74 3.25
N PHE A 86 8.74 -17.21 4.45
CA PHE A 86 7.89 -17.87 5.44
C PHE A 86 6.44 -18.09 4.96
N CYS A 87 5.95 -17.22 4.07
CA CYS A 87 4.62 -17.32 3.47
C CYS A 87 4.59 -18.02 2.10
N ASP A 88 5.73 -18.47 1.56
CA ASP A 88 5.85 -19.09 0.23
C ASP A 88 5.41 -18.16 -0.92
N PHE A 89 5.70 -16.84 -0.79
CA PHE A 89 5.33 -15.84 -1.78
C PHE A 89 6.47 -15.34 -2.66
N ARG A 90 7.60 -16.05 -2.71
CA ARG A 90 8.80 -15.62 -3.46
C ARG A 90 8.49 -15.33 -4.93
N GLU A 91 7.80 -16.23 -5.61
CA GLU A 91 7.46 -16.12 -7.03
C GLU A 91 6.44 -15.00 -7.33
N LYS A 92 5.71 -14.55 -6.29
CA LYS A 92 4.70 -13.48 -6.38
C LYS A 92 5.22 -12.12 -5.93
N SER A 93 6.51 -12.01 -5.62
CA SER A 93 7.07 -10.84 -4.97
C SER A 93 8.30 -10.31 -5.69
N GLU A 94 8.36 -9.00 -5.83
CA GLU A 94 9.58 -8.27 -6.15
C GLU A 94 9.93 -7.36 -4.97
N VAL A 95 11.21 -7.30 -4.57
CA VAL A 95 11.66 -6.52 -3.42
C VAL A 95 12.80 -5.62 -3.84
N TYR A 96 12.65 -4.31 -3.60
CA TYR A 96 13.64 -3.32 -4.00
C TYR A 96 14.06 -2.45 -2.82
N ARG A 97 15.37 -2.40 -2.56
CA ARG A 97 15.95 -1.40 -1.66
C ARG A 97 16.15 -0.11 -2.42
N ASN A 98 15.25 0.85 -2.25
CA ASN A 98 15.32 2.13 -2.95
C ASN A 98 14.60 3.24 -2.18
N ASP A 99 14.88 4.48 -2.54
CA ASP A 99 14.02 5.62 -2.20
C ASP A 99 12.69 5.53 -2.96
N SER A 100 11.60 5.96 -2.31
CA SER A 100 10.26 5.85 -2.86
C SER A 100 10.07 6.56 -4.20
N PHE A 101 10.61 7.77 -4.34
CA PHE A 101 10.46 8.54 -5.59
C PHE A 101 11.29 7.96 -6.74
N ARG A 102 12.51 7.51 -6.44
CA ARG A 102 13.36 6.81 -7.43
C ARG A 102 12.74 5.49 -7.85
N ALA A 103 12.16 4.75 -6.91
CA ALA A 103 11.47 3.51 -7.23
C ALA A 103 10.29 3.76 -8.18
N LEU A 104 9.47 4.78 -7.93
CA LEU A 104 8.35 5.14 -8.80
C LEU A 104 8.82 5.48 -10.22
N GLN A 105 9.91 6.24 -10.38
CA GLN A 105 10.48 6.52 -11.71
C GLN A 105 10.88 5.27 -12.47
N VAL A 106 11.49 4.29 -11.79
CA VAL A 106 11.87 2.99 -12.39
C VAL A 106 10.63 2.19 -12.78
N LEU A 107 9.64 2.12 -11.89
CA LEU A 107 8.39 1.39 -12.13
C LEU A 107 7.60 1.99 -13.30
N LYS A 108 7.60 3.31 -13.45
CA LYS A 108 6.99 3.99 -14.59
C LYS A 108 7.67 3.62 -15.91
N LYS A 109 9.01 3.64 -15.94
CA LYS A 109 9.77 3.22 -17.14
C LYS A 109 9.49 1.77 -17.54
N ARG A 110 9.14 0.91 -16.58
CA ARG A 110 8.71 -0.48 -16.82
C ARG A 110 7.26 -0.59 -17.32
N GLY A 111 6.52 0.52 -17.36
CA GLY A 111 5.13 0.54 -17.78
C GLY A 111 4.17 -0.20 -16.84
N ILE A 112 4.55 -0.41 -15.57
CA ILE A 112 3.73 -1.12 -14.59
C ILE A 112 2.61 -0.19 -14.10
N ARG A 113 1.37 -0.70 -14.11
CA ARG A 113 0.21 -0.05 -13.52
C ARG A 113 -0.37 -0.94 -12.43
N PHE A 114 -0.79 -0.32 -11.32
CA PHE A 114 -1.18 -1.00 -10.11
C PHE A 114 -2.70 -1.08 -9.94
N ASP A 115 -3.17 -2.22 -9.44
CA ASP A 115 -4.53 -2.42 -8.98
C ASP A 115 -4.71 -1.89 -7.55
N GLY A 116 -3.66 -1.93 -6.74
CA GLY A 116 -3.65 -1.39 -5.37
C GLY A 116 -2.29 -0.88 -4.95
N VAL A 117 -2.27 0.23 -4.23
CA VAL A 117 -1.05 0.84 -3.67
C VAL A 117 -1.25 1.10 -2.19
N PHE A 118 -0.25 0.74 -1.39
CA PHE A 118 -0.21 0.99 0.04
C PHE A 118 0.88 2.01 0.36
N LEU A 119 0.52 3.09 1.04
CA LEU A 119 1.38 4.19 1.43
C LEU A 119 1.31 4.37 2.95
N ASP A 120 2.38 3.98 3.63
CA ASP A 120 2.59 4.22 5.07
C ASP A 120 3.94 4.93 5.27
N PRO A 121 4.09 6.19 4.76
CA PRO A 121 5.33 6.92 4.90
C PRO A 121 5.56 7.35 6.35
N PRO A 122 6.80 7.48 6.81
CA PRO A 122 7.10 8.06 8.10
C PRO A 122 6.52 9.49 8.17
N TYR A 123 5.42 9.64 8.87
CA TYR A 123 4.64 10.81 9.33
C TYR A 123 4.95 12.18 8.69
N ARG A 124 4.65 12.40 7.40
CA ARG A 124 4.63 13.75 6.81
C ARG A 124 3.50 13.90 5.79
N LYS A 125 2.53 14.77 6.10
CA LYS A 125 1.42 15.14 5.23
C LYS A 125 1.88 15.52 3.82
N GLN A 126 2.88 16.40 3.72
CA GLN A 126 3.42 16.88 2.44
C GLN A 126 3.88 15.75 1.52
N LYS A 127 4.49 14.70 2.07
CA LYS A 127 4.95 13.56 1.27
C LYS A 127 3.79 12.76 0.68
N LEU A 128 2.68 12.61 1.40
CA LEU A 128 1.49 11.92 0.87
C LEU A 128 0.81 12.73 -0.25
N GLU A 129 0.69 14.04 -0.09
CA GLU A 129 0.12 14.90 -1.14
C GLU A 129 0.97 14.88 -2.42
N GLU A 130 2.31 14.93 -2.28
CA GLU A 130 3.24 14.80 -3.40
C GLU A 130 3.11 13.44 -4.10
N LEU A 131 3.05 12.34 -3.33
CA LEU A 131 2.86 10.99 -3.88
C LEU A 131 1.51 10.86 -4.60
N LEU A 132 0.42 11.36 -4.03
CA LEU A 132 -0.90 11.35 -4.68
C LEU A 132 -0.85 12.09 -6.03
N SER A 133 -0.15 13.22 -6.10
CA SER A 133 0.06 13.94 -7.35
C SER A 133 0.81 13.10 -8.39
N ILE A 134 1.87 12.41 -7.98
CA ILE A 134 2.65 11.53 -8.87
C ILE A 134 1.81 10.36 -9.36
N PHE A 135 0.99 9.74 -8.50
CA PHE A 135 0.18 8.59 -8.88
C PHE A 135 -0.90 8.91 -9.92
N ASN A 136 -1.27 10.17 -10.10
CA ASN A 136 -2.15 10.59 -11.21
C ASN A 136 -1.53 10.39 -12.59
N ASP A 137 -0.20 10.26 -12.67
CA ASP A 137 0.52 10.14 -13.92
C ASP A 137 0.62 8.68 -14.41
N GLY A 138 -0.52 8.01 -14.53
CA GLY A 138 -0.64 6.71 -15.18
C GLY A 138 -0.16 5.48 -14.40
N TYR A 139 0.07 5.61 -13.08
CA TYR A 139 0.49 4.47 -12.24
C TYR A 139 -0.65 3.55 -11.81
N ILE A 140 -1.86 4.08 -11.75
CA ILE A 140 -3.02 3.36 -11.22
C ILE A 140 -3.91 2.93 -12.37
N LYS A 141 -4.38 1.68 -12.33
CA LYS A 141 -5.37 1.17 -13.27
C LYS A 141 -6.73 1.79 -12.98
N GLU A 142 -7.61 1.76 -13.96
CA GLU A 142 -9.02 2.03 -13.77
C GLU A 142 -9.58 1.15 -12.63
N ASN A 143 -10.37 1.74 -11.74
CA ASN A 143 -10.87 1.12 -10.51
C ASN A 143 -9.78 0.71 -9.49
N GLY A 144 -8.52 1.03 -9.74
CA GLY A 144 -7.44 0.83 -8.79
C GLY A 144 -7.58 1.76 -7.58
N PHE A 145 -6.94 1.39 -6.48
CA PHE A 145 -7.02 2.13 -5.23
C PHE A 145 -5.65 2.49 -4.65
N ILE A 146 -5.62 3.53 -3.83
CA ILE A 146 -4.48 3.88 -2.99
C ILE A 146 -4.95 3.96 -1.55
N VAL A 147 -4.27 3.23 -0.66
CA VAL A 147 -4.44 3.32 0.79
C VAL A 147 -3.34 4.22 1.35
N CYS A 148 -3.71 5.27 2.06
CA CYS A 148 -2.80 6.15 2.78
C CYS A 148 -3.02 5.97 4.28
N GLU A 149 -2.02 5.48 4.99
CA GLU A 149 -1.96 5.49 6.46
C GLU A 149 -1.22 6.75 6.91
N HIS A 150 -1.78 7.45 7.90
CA HIS A 150 -1.24 8.72 8.40
C HIS A 150 -1.67 8.98 9.85
N SER A 151 -1.16 10.04 10.48
CA SER A 151 -1.70 10.51 11.76
C SER A 151 -3.15 10.98 11.59
N LYS A 152 -4.01 10.71 12.56
CA LYS A 152 -5.40 11.19 12.57
C LYS A 152 -5.56 12.71 12.41
N GLU A 153 -4.50 13.47 12.74
CA GLU A 153 -4.48 14.92 12.66
C GLU A 153 -4.19 15.44 11.24
N VAL A 154 -3.77 14.54 10.34
CA VAL A 154 -3.51 14.86 8.95
C VAL A 154 -4.81 14.78 8.17
N THR A 155 -5.18 15.88 7.52
CA THR A 155 -6.27 15.90 6.56
C THR A 155 -5.68 15.90 5.15
N LEU A 156 -6.00 14.88 4.37
CA LEU A 156 -5.62 14.78 2.97
C LEU A 156 -6.71 15.38 2.07
N PRO A 157 -6.38 15.84 0.86
CA PRO A 157 -7.34 16.47 -0.04
C PRO A 157 -8.43 15.47 -0.47
N ALA A 158 -9.66 15.96 -0.64
CA ALA A 158 -10.77 15.14 -1.14
C ALA A 158 -10.53 14.65 -2.58
N ARG A 159 -9.71 15.38 -3.35
CA ARG A 159 -9.33 15.06 -4.73
C ARG A 159 -7.87 15.42 -4.99
N SER A 160 -7.19 14.57 -5.77
CA SER A 160 -5.87 14.84 -6.35
C SER A 160 -5.90 14.35 -7.80
N GLY A 161 -6.11 15.30 -8.76
CA GLY A 161 -6.34 14.94 -10.16
C GLY A 161 -7.55 14.00 -10.33
N ASN A 162 -7.34 12.84 -10.93
CA ASN A 162 -8.36 11.80 -11.12
C ASN A 162 -8.51 10.86 -9.92
N LEU A 163 -7.69 11.03 -8.88
CA LEU A 163 -7.85 10.33 -7.62
C LEU A 163 -8.90 11.05 -6.77
N ARG A 164 -9.97 10.34 -6.42
CA ARG A 164 -11.00 10.84 -5.50
C ARG A 164 -10.96 10.07 -4.18
N GLN A 165 -11.03 10.78 -3.06
CA GLN A 165 -11.19 10.18 -1.75
C GLN A 165 -12.48 9.39 -1.73
N TRP A 166 -12.35 8.08 -1.51
CA TRP A 166 -13.50 7.17 -1.46
C TRP A 166 -13.94 6.89 -0.04
N LYS A 167 -12.97 6.69 0.88
CA LYS A 167 -13.23 6.45 2.31
C LYS A 167 -12.18 7.14 3.16
N HIS A 168 -12.58 7.50 4.36
CA HIS A 168 -11.69 7.96 5.43
C HIS A 168 -12.19 7.43 6.76
N GLU A 169 -11.32 6.78 7.52
CA GLU A 169 -11.61 6.23 8.84
C GLU A 169 -10.48 6.51 9.80
N THR A 170 -10.80 6.57 11.09
CA THR A 170 -9.81 6.83 12.15
C THR A 170 -9.83 5.70 13.19
N TYR A 171 -8.65 5.19 13.52
CA TYR A 171 -8.43 4.11 14.48
C TYR A 171 -7.41 4.57 15.54
N GLY A 172 -7.91 5.08 16.69
CA GLY A 172 -7.05 5.66 17.71
C GLY A 172 -6.33 6.91 17.22
N ILE A 173 -5.01 6.82 17.01
CA ILE A 173 -4.18 7.92 16.50
C ILE A 173 -3.87 7.78 15.00
N ILE A 174 -4.36 6.73 14.35
CA ILE A 174 -4.11 6.41 12.94
C ILE A 174 -5.31 6.83 12.12
N GLY A 175 -5.08 7.61 11.07
CA GLY A 175 -6.02 7.87 9.99
C GLY A 175 -5.72 6.95 8.80
N VAL A 176 -6.76 6.46 8.16
CA VAL A 176 -6.68 5.70 6.91
C VAL A 176 -7.55 6.41 5.89
N THR A 177 -6.93 6.89 4.82
CA THR A 177 -7.64 7.51 3.69
C THR A 177 -7.44 6.65 2.45
N ILE A 178 -8.53 6.33 1.76
CA ILE A 178 -8.52 5.51 0.56
C ILE A 178 -8.98 6.35 -0.62
N TYR A 179 -8.18 6.34 -1.67
CA TYR A 179 -8.49 6.94 -2.96
C TYR A 179 -8.81 5.88 -3.99
N ARG A 180 -9.68 6.23 -4.93
CA ARG A 180 -9.91 5.48 -6.16
C ARG A 180 -9.62 6.34 -7.36
N MET A 181 -9.09 5.69 -8.40
CA MET A 181 -8.99 6.29 -9.73
C MET A 181 -10.40 6.35 -10.32
N THR A 182 -10.82 7.54 -10.75
CA THR A 182 -12.07 7.75 -11.48
C THR A 182 -11.74 8.17 -12.90
N GLU A 183 -12.51 7.74 -13.87
CA GLU A 183 -12.44 8.34 -15.20
C GLU A 183 -12.86 9.82 -15.13
N ASP A 184 -12.22 10.66 -15.91
CA ASP A 184 -12.77 11.99 -16.20
C ASP A 184 -14.06 11.81 -17.01
N THR A 185 -15.17 11.61 -16.33
CA THR A 185 -16.44 12.03 -16.93
C THR A 185 -16.38 13.55 -16.94
N GLU A 186 -15.96 14.13 -18.07
CA GLU A 186 -16.31 15.50 -18.38
C GLU A 186 -17.79 15.66 -18.05
N GLU A 187 -18.09 16.49 -17.05
CA GLU A 187 -19.43 17.01 -16.88
C GLU A 187 -19.74 17.72 -18.21
N LYS A 188 -20.40 17.03 -19.13
CA LYS A 188 -21.11 17.67 -20.21
C LYS A 188 -22.22 18.44 -19.49
N GLY A 189 -21.92 19.71 -19.20
CA GLY A 189 -22.91 20.66 -18.78
C GLY A 189 -23.97 20.75 -19.90
N ASP A 190 -25.18 20.46 -19.54
CA ASP A 190 -26.37 20.92 -20.23
C ASP A 190 -26.63 22.40 -19.91
#